data_745eaf16424bd7faa7f24d0750cc740a
#
_entry.id   745eaf16424bd7faa7f24d0750cc740a
#
_cell.length_a   1.000
_cell.length_b   1.000
_cell.length_c   1.000
_cell.angle_alpha   90.00
_cell.angle_beta   90.00
_cell.angle_gamma   90.00
#
_symmetry.space_group_name_H-M   'P 1'
#
loop_
_entity.id
_entity.type
_entity.pdbx_description
1 polymer ?
#
loop_
_entity_poly.entity_id
_entity_poly.type
_entity_poly.pdbx_seq_one_letter_code
_entity_poly.pdbx_strand_id
1 'polypeptide(L)'
;MNIQKKDVLEALRKITAPGEGKNMVDSGAVQNIVVFGDEVVVDVVINNPSLQAKKRTEVEVMKAIHGEVHEKAKVVVNVKVIAPEVPEIKGKPIPGIQNIIAVASGKGGVGKSTVTANLAAALAKMGFKVGLLDADVYGPSIPMMFDVADNRPQSVAINGKSFIQPIENYGVKILSIGFFTNANQAVIWRGPMASKALNQLIFESYWGELDFLLIDLPPGTGDIHLSIMQALPITGAVVVSTPQRIALADARRGVAMFKQENINVPVLGIVENMAYFTPEELPNNKYYIFGKEGAKNLAADLNVPFLGEIPLVQGIREASDEGRPTVLQDGTPQANAFRTLAQEVVKSVVERNETLPPSEAIRITNTAGCSSN
;
A
#
# COMPACT_ATOMS: atom_id res chain seq x y z
N MET A 1 -42.36 21.92 -17.56
CA MET A 1 -41.87 20.68 -16.93
C MET A 1 -41.63 20.99 -15.48
N ASN A 2 -42.09 20.18 -14.55
CA ASN A 2 -41.94 20.50 -13.12
C ASN A 2 -41.11 19.43 -12.42
N ILE A 3 -39.78 19.47 -12.64
CA ILE A 3 -38.86 18.59 -11.92
C ILE A 3 -38.83 19.04 -10.46
N GLN A 4 -39.05 18.12 -9.52
CA GLN A 4 -38.99 18.45 -8.10
C GLN A 4 -37.71 17.89 -7.46
N LYS A 5 -37.19 18.61 -6.49
CA LYS A 5 -36.00 18.20 -5.72
C LYS A 5 -36.17 16.81 -5.08
N LYS A 6 -37.39 16.45 -4.68
CA LYS A 6 -37.73 15.15 -4.09
C LYS A 6 -37.51 14.00 -5.07
N ASP A 7 -37.89 14.19 -6.35
CA ASP A 7 -37.76 13.15 -7.37
C ASP A 7 -36.26 12.89 -7.67
N VAL A 8 -35.44 13.95 -7.69
CA VAL A 8 -33.97 13.84 -7.83
C VAL A 8 -33.37 13.10 -6.65
N LEU A 9 -33.78 13.39 -5.42
CA LEU A 9 -33.34 12.69 -4.23
C LEU A 9 -33.65 11.19 -4.26
N GLU A 10 -34.85 10.83 -4.71
CA GLU A 10 -35.26 9.41 -4.85
C GLU A 10 -34.46 8.68 -5.92
N ALA A 11 -34.16 9.34 -7.03
CA ALA A 11 -33.28 8.78 -8.06
C ALA A 11 -31.84 8.54 -7.53
N LEU A 12 -31.29 9.47 -6.75
CA LEU A 12 -29.95 9.35 -6.18
C LEU A 12 -29.86 8.33 -5.04
N ARG A 13 -30.95 7.97 -4.38
CA ARG A 13 -30.99 6.85 -3.42
C ARG A 13 -30.77 5.49 -4.07
N LYS A 14 -30.97 5.36 -5.38
CA LYS A 14 -30.78 4.10 -6.12
C LYS A 14 -29.31 3.88 -6.51
N ILE A 15 -28.45 4.88 -6.35
CA ILE A 15 -27.02 4.81 -6.67
C ILE A 15 -26.23 4.53 -5.39
N THR A 16 -25.31 3.59 -5.48
CA THR A 16 -24.36 3.31 -4.39
C THR A 16 -23.23 4.34 -4.40
N ALA A 17 -22.96 4.95 -3.24
CA ALA A 17 -21.82 5.86 -3.09
C ALA A 17 -20.49 5.10 -3.29
N PRO A 18 -19.55 5.63 -4.07
CA PRO A 18 -18.27 4.96 -4.33
C PRO A 18 -17.51 4.70 -3.03
N GLY A 19 -17.29 3.42 -2.71
CA GLY A 19 -16.48 3.00 -1.56
C GLY A 19 -17.21 2.83 -0.23
N GLU A 20 -18.50 3.17 -0.12
CA GLU A 20 -19.18 3.21 1.19
C GLU A 20 -20.25 2.13 1.42
N GLY A 21 -20.63 1.35 0.40
CA GLY A 21 -21.67 0.30 0.54
C GLY A 21 -23.09 0.82 0.86
N LYS A 22 -23.27 2.14 0.99
CA LYS A 22 -24.53 2.86 1.21
C LYS A 22 -24.92 3.62 -0.05
N ASN A 23 -26.18 4.03 -0.17
CA ASN A 23 -26.59 4.88 -1.28
C ASN A 23 -26.05 6.32 -1.12
N MET A 24 -26.03 7.09 -2.23
CA MET A 24 -25.42 8.42 -2.25
C MET A 24 -26.09 9.44 -1.33
N VAL A 25 -27.37 9.26 -0.99
CA VAL A 25 -28.10 10.17 -0.09
C VAL A 25 -27.83 9.83 1.37
N ASP A 26 -27.91 8.54 1.73
CA ASP A 26 -27.75 8.09 3.12
C ASP A 26 -26.28 8.05 3.56
N SER A 27 -25.33 8.06 2.60
CA SER A 27 -23.90 8.25 2.88
C SER A 27 -23.51 9.71 3.12
N GLY A 28 -24.43 10.68 2.85
CA GLY A 28 -24.11 12.10 2.91
C GLY A 28 -23.26 12.60 1.73
N ALA A 29 -23.06 11.79 0.69
CA ALA A 29 -22.31 12.18 -0.50
C ALA A 29 -23.00 13.32 -1.27
N VAL A 30 -24.31 13.39 -1.26
CA VAL A 30 -25.07 14.49 -1.87
C VAL A 30 -25.15 15.67 -0.90
N GLN A 31 -24.48 16.75 -1.23
CA GLN A 31 -24.43 17.96 -0.40
C GLN A 31 -25.55 18.94 -0.72
N ASN A 32 -25.84 19.13 -1.99
CA ASN A 32 -26.86 20.08 -2.42
C ASN A 32 -27.51 19.63 -3.72
N ILE A 33 -28.77 20.00 -3.90
CA ILE A 33 -29.52 19.83 -5.15
C ILE A 33 -30.30 21.11 -5.41
N VAL A 34 -30.02 21.71 -6.56
CA VAL A 34 -30.77 22.89 -7.06
C VAL A 34 -31.50 22.51 -8.34
N VAL A 35 -32.78 22.81 -8.40
CA VAL A 35 -33.62 22.58 -9.58
C VAL A 35 -34.17 23.92 -10.04
N PHE A 36 -33.91 24.26 -11.30
CA PHE A 36 -34.43 25.48 -11.92
C PHE A 36 -35.01 25.14 -13.30
N GLY A 37 -36.31 24.97 -13.38
CA GLY A 37 -36.99 24.58 -14.60
C GLY A 37 -36.62 23.17 -15.08
N ASP A 38 -35.88 23.10 -16.18
CA ASP A 38 -35.34 21.86 -16.75
C ASP A 38 -33.85 21.59 -16.38
N GLU A 39 -33.25 22.50 -15.61
CA GLU A 39 -31.85 22.39 -15.16
C GLU A 39 -31.79 21.84 -13.73
N VAL A 40 -30.95 20.83 -13.55
CA VAL A 40 -30.68 20.18 -12.25
C VAL A 40 -29.20 20.24 -11.96
N VAL A 41 -28.83 20.93 -10.89
CA VAL A 41 -27.45 20.99 -10.40
C VAL A 41 -27.33 20.14 -9.15
N VAL A 42 -26.38 19.20 -9.13
CA VAL A 42 -26.13 18.31 -7.99
C VAL A 42 -24.69 18.47 -7.55
N ASP A 43 -24.49 18.88 -6.29
CA ASP A 43 -23.19 18.94 -5.66
C ASP A 43 -22.96 17.65 -4.88
N VAL A 44 -21.92 16.90 -5.28
CA VAL A 44 -21.56 15.61 -4.70
C VAL A 44 -20.15 15.66 -4.13
N VAL A 45 -19.97 15.03 -2.99
CA VAL A 45 -18.67 14.83 -2.34
C VAL A 45 -18.27 13.36 -2.41
N ILE A 46 -17.05 13.10 -2.80
CA ILE A 46 -16.46 11.76 -2.80
C ILE A 46 -15.13 11.75 -2.06
N ASN A 47 -14.81 10.63 -1.40
CA ASN A 47 -13.55 10.45 -0.65
C ASN A 47 -12.42 9.89 -1.52
N ASN A 48 -12.70 9.52 -2.78
CA ASN A 48 -11.72 8.95 -3.69
C ASN A 48 -11.21 10.04 -4.68
N PRO A 49 -9.92 10.43 -4.63
CA PRO A 49 -9.37 11.49 -5.47
C PRO A 49 -9.12 11.10 -6.94
N SER A 50 -9.35 9.83 -7.33
CA SER A 50 -9.06 9.41 -8.70
C SER A 50 -9.98 10.07 -9.73
N LEU A 51 -9.39 10.47 -10.86
CA LEU A 51 -10.13 11.04 -12.00
C LEU A 51 -11.21 10.07 -12.52
N GLN A 52 -10.98 8.76 -12.41
CA GLN A 52 -11.96 7.73 -12.78
C GLN A 52 -13.14 7.72 -11.83
N ALA A 53 -12.94 7.82 -10.51
CA ALA A 53 -14.03 7.87 -9.53
C ALA A 53 -14.88 9.12 -9.76
N LYS A 54 -14.25 10.27 -9.99
CA LYS A 54 -14.94 11.52 -10.32
C LYS A 54 -15.83 11.38 -11.56
N LYS A 55 -15.26 10.93 -12.69
CA LYS A 55 -16.01 10.76 -13.94
C LYS A 55 -17.11 9.70 -13.81
N ARG A 56 -16.85 8.61 -13.11
CA ARG A 56 -17.84 7.56 -12.87
C ARG A 56 -19.03 8.10 -12.08
N THR A 57 -18.78 8.85 -11.01
CA THR A 57 -19.81 9.49 -10.19
C THR A 57 -20.65 10.47 -11.01
N GLU A 58 -20.01 11.32 -11.83
CA GLU A 58 -20.72 12.24 -12.74
C GLU A 58 -21.68 11.48 -13.68
N VAL A 59 -21.20 10.40 -14.30
CA VAL A 59 -21.98 9.60 -15.25
C VAL A 59 -23.11 8.85 -14.55
N GLU A 60 -22.88 8.28 -13.37
CA GLU A 60 -23.92 7.55 -12.62
C GLU A 60 -25.04 8.48 -12.15
N VAL A 61 -24.69 9.67 -11.65
CA VAL A 61 -25.68 10.70 -11.26
C VAL A 61 -26.50 11.17 -12.47
N MET A 62 -25.85 11.47 -13.59
CA MET A 62 -26.56 11.87 -14.81
C MET A 62 -27.49 10.77 -15.32
N LYS A 63 -27.04 9.52 -15.36
CA LYS A 63 -27.88 8.37 -15.79
C LYS A 63 -29.10 8.18 -14.91
N ALA A 64 -28.94 8.30 -13.58
CA ALA A 64 -30.07 8.15 -12.67
C ALA A 64 -31.11 9.25 -12.85
N ILE A 65 -30.69 10.51 -13.02
CA ILE A 65 -31.62 11.62 -13.23
C ILE A 65 -32.32 11.51 -14.59
N HIS A 66 -31.59 11.15 -15.67
CA HIS A 66 -32.18 10.97 -16.98
C HIS A 66 -33.15 9.77 -17.03
N GLY A 67 -32.83 8.66 -16.34
CA GLY A 67 -33.65 7.46 -16.35
C GLY A 67 -34.87 7.54 -15.45
N GLU A 68 -34.77 8.20 -14.30
CA GLU A 68 -35.83 8.14 -13.27
C GLU A 68 -36.63 9.44 -13.13
N VAL A 69 -36.03 10.59 -13.49
CA VAL A 69 -36.71 11.89 -13.32
C VAL A 69 -37.16 12.47 -14.66
N HIS A 70 -36.22 12.71 -15.58
CA HIS A 70 -36.58 13.22 -16.90
C HIS A 70 -35.43 13.09 -17.92
N GLU A 71 -35.69 12.44 -19.06
CA GLU A 71 -34.71 12.13 -20.12
C GLU A 71 -34.05 13.38 -20.73
N LYS A 72 -34.72 14.52 -20.76
CA LYS A 72 -34.22 15.78 -21.35
C LYS A 72 -33.79 16.81 -20.31
N ALA A 73 -33.60 16.42 -19.04
CA ALA A 73 -33.11 17.33 -18.02
C ALA A 73 -31.66 17.74 -18.31
N LYS A 74 -31.35 19.05 -18.12
CA LYS A 74 -29.97 19.53 -18.18
C LYS A 74 -29.32 19.31 -16.83
N VAL A 75 -28.51 18.26 -16.73
CA VAL A 75 -27.88 17.86 -15.47
C VAL A 75 -26.45 18.36 -15.40
N VAL A 76 -26.14 19.13 -14.37
CA VAL A 76 -24.79 19.57 -14.02
C VAL A 76 -24.40 18.91 -12.71
N VAL A 77 -23.32 18.14 -12.71
CA VAL A 77 -22.82 17.44 -11.52
C VAL A 77 -21.48 18.03 -11.11
N ASN A 78 -21.42 18.66 -9.95
CA ASN A 78 -20.20 19.17 -9.37
C ASN A 78 -19.66 18.15 -8.38
N VAL A 79 -18.61 17.43 -8.74
CA VAL A 79 -17.96 16.48 -7.85
C VAL A 79 -16.79 17.12 -7.14
N LYS A 80 -16.94 17.35 -5.84
CA LYS A 80 -15.87 17.83 -4.96
C LYS A 80 -15.21 16.63 -4.27
N VAL A 81 -13.91 16.56 -4.33
CA VAL A 81 -13.13 15.55 -3.58
C VAL A 81 -12.80 16.17 -2.22
N ILE A 82 -13.26 15.55 -1.13
CA ILE A 82 -12.71 15.81 0.19
C ILE A 82 -11.65 14.73 0.39
N ALA A 83 -10.39 15.09 0.20
CA ALA A 83 -9.32 14.27 0.75
C ALA A 83 -9.57 14.18 2.27
N PRO A 84 -9.52 12.98 2.89
CA PRO A 84 -9.54 12.90 4.34
C PRO A 84 -8.46 13.84 4.89
N GLU A 85 -8.77 14.62 5.91
CA GLU A 85 -7.76 15.44 6.59
C GLU A 85 -6.67 14.51 7.05
N VAL A 86 -5.49 14.60 6.41
CA VAL A 86 -4.33 13.80 6.79
C VAL A 86 -3.85 14.36 8.11
N PRO A 87 -3.90 13.60 9.21
CA PRO A 87 -3.39 14.07 10.49
C PRO A 87 -1.92 14.51 10.34
N GLU A 88 -1.52 15.61 10.94
CA GLU A 88 -0.12 16.07 10.91
C GLU A 88 0.80 14.99 11.51
N ILE A 89 1.73 14.48 10.72
CA ILE A 89 2.71 13.47 11.14
C ILE A 89 3.77 14.16 12.01
N LYS A 90 3.84 13.79 13.30
CA LYS A 90 4.89 14.25 14.21
C LYS A 90 6.09 13.30 14.13
N GLY A 91 7.24 13.79 13.68
CA GLY A 91 8.50 13.05 13.52
C GLY A 91 9.46 13.84 12.64
N LYS A 92 10.48 13.21 12.06
CA LYS A 92 11.14 13.75 10.85
C LYS A 92 10.39 13.18 9.64
N PRO A 93 9.25 13.76 9.25
CA PRO A 93 8.53 13.27 8.09
C PRO A 93 9.40 13.48 6.86
N ILE A 94 9.31 12.56 5.92
CA ILE A 94 9.78 12.86 4.58
C ILE A 94 8.70 13.75 3.97
N PRO A 95 9.01 15.01 3.64
CA PRO A 95 8.00 15.93 3.14
C PRO A 95 7.29 15.36 1.90
N GLY A 96 5.96 15.40 1.89
CA GLY A 96 5.14 14.93 0.80
C GLY A 96 4.72 13.47 0.86
N ILE A 97 5.17 12.67 1.82
CA ILE A 97 4.76 11.27 1.97
C ILE A 97 3.66 11.14 3.03
N GLN A 98 2.51 10.59 2.64
CA GLN A 98 1.35 10.46 3.53
C GLN A 98 1.42 9.20 4.40
N ASN A 99 1.71 8.04 3.80
CA ASN A 99 1.74 6.77 4.52
C ASN A 99 3.03 6.01 4.22
N ILE A 100 3.71 5.54 5.26
CA ILE A 100 4.91 4.72 5.16
C ILE A 100 4.57 3.31 5.67
N ILE A 101 4.66 2.32 4.79
CA ILE A 101 4.32 0.93 5.10
C ILE A 101 5.59 0.09 5.08
N ALA A 102 5.91 -0.53 6.21
CA ALA A 102 6.99 -1.50 6.29
C ALA A 102 6.47 -2.90 5.88
N VAL A 103 7.12 -3.54 4.91
CA VAL A 103 6.85 -4.93 4.55
C VAL A 103 7.96 -5.80 5.12
N ALA A 104 7.59 -6.68 6.03
CA ALA A 104 8.51 -7.51 6.81
C ALA A 104 8.22 -8.99 6.66
N SER A 105 9.22 -9.81 6.95
CA SER A 105 9.05 -11.25 7.12
C SER A 105 9.95 -11.75 8.24
N GLY A 106 9.48 -12.70 9.02
CA GLY A 106 10.29 -13.31 10.08
C GLY A 106 11.42 -14.18 9.55
N LYS A 107 11.35 -14.62 8.28
CA LYS A 107 12.29 -15.54 7.64
C LYS A 107 12.52 -15.18 6.18
N GLY A 108 13.72 -15.46 5.67
CA GLY A 108 14.02 -15.38 4.25
C GLY A 108 13.31 -16.46 3.43
N GLY A 109 13.07 -16.20 2.14
CA GLY A 109 12.49 -17.17 1.20
C GLY A 109 10.96 -17.30 1.26
N VAL A 110 10.25 -16.47 2.02
CA VAL A 110 8.77 -16.47 2.05
C VAL A 110 8.13 -15.65 0.93
N GLY A 111 8.93 -15.04 0.06
CA GLY A 111 8.46 -14.20 -1.06
C GLY A 111 8.07 -12.78 -0.67
N LYS A 112 8.66 -12.23 0.41
CA LYS A 112 8.43 -10.85 0.89
C LYS A 112 8.55 -9.83 -0.25
N SER A 113 9.68 -9.80 -0.95
CA SER A 113 9.95 -8.81 -2.02
C SER A 113 9.00 -8.97 -3.21
N THR A 114 8.60 -10.20 -3.56
CA THR A 114 7.58 -10.46 -4.59
C THR A 114 6.22 -9.87 -4.19
N VAL A 115 5.85 -10.05 -2.90
CA VAL A 115 4.61 -9.44 -2.37
C VAL A 115 4.73 -7.92 -2.36
N THR A 116 5.85 -7.37 -1.92
CA THR A 116 6.09 -5.93 -1.88
C THR A 116 6.02 -5.29 -3.27
N ALA A 117 6.69 -5.89 -4.24
CA ALA A 117 6.72 -5.42 -5.64
C ALA A 117 5.30 -5.40 -6.26
N ASN A 118 4.56 -6.48 -6.08
CA ASN A 118 3.20 -6.57 -6.60
C ASN A 118 2.22 -5.65 -5.85
N LEU A 119 2.39 -5.47 -4.55
CA LEU A 119 1.60 -4.51 -3.76
C LEU A 119 1.85 -3.08 -4.25
N ALA A 120 3.11 -2.68 -4.48
CA ALA A 120 3.46 -1.37 -5.00
C ALA A 120 2.83 -1.12 -6.38
N ALA A 121 2.99 -2.07 -7.30
CA ALA A 121 2.41 -1.98 -8.65
C ALA A 121 0.88 -2.01 -8.62
N ALA A 122 0.25 -2.76 -7.70
CA ALA A 122 -1.20 -2.78 -7.52
C ALA A 122 -1.73 -1.42 -7.05
N LEU A 123 -1.09 -0.82 -6.05
CA LEU A 123 -1.46 0.51 -5.55
C LEU A 123 -1.30 1.58 -6.64
N ALA A 124 -0.20 1.54 -7.41
CA ALA A 124 -0.01 2.44 -8.55
C ALA A 124 -1.11 2.26 -9.61
N LYS A 125 -1.47 1.01 -9.92
CA LYS A 125 -2.58 0.69 -10.84
C LYS A 125 -3.95 1.14 -10.34
N MET A 126 -4.13 1.25 -9.02
CA MET A 126 -5.32 1.83 -8.39
C MET A 126 -5.34 3.37 -8.46
N GLY A 127 -4.27 4.00 -8.93
CA GLY A 127 -4.16 5.45 -9.13
C GLY A 127 -3.47 6.20 -7.98
N PHE A 128 -2.88 5.49 -7.01
CA PHE A 128 -2.09 6.10 -5.96
C PHE A 128 -0.68 6.47 -6.44
N LYS A 129 -0.10 7.53 -5.87
CA LYS A 129 1.32 7.88 -6.03
C LYS A 129 2.14 7.01 -5.11
N VAL A 130 2.96 6.13 -5.66
CA VAL A 130 3.65 5.07 -4.89
C VAL A 130 5.16 5.19 -5.02
N GLY A 131 5.84 5.13 -3.88
CA GLY A 131 7.27 4.90 -3.77
C GLY A 131 7.56 3.51 -3.21
N LEU A 132 8.68 2.94 -3.60
CA LEU A 132 9.18 1.65 -3.13
C LEU A 132 10.67 1.77 -2.81
N LEU A 133 11.00 1.61 -1.53
CA LEU A 133 12.37 1.52 -1.05
C LEU A 133 12.73 0.06 -0.79
N ASP A 134 13.68 -0.48 -1.54
CA ASP A 134 14.31 -1.76 -1.26
C ASP A 134 15.42 -1.56 -0.23
N ALA A 135 15.14 -1.96 1.00
CA ALA A 135 16.04 -1.89 2.13
C ALA A 135 16.70 -3.24 2.46
N ASP A 136 16.50 -4.28 1.63
CA ASP A 136 17.15 -5.57 1.80
C ASP A 136 18.59 -5.52 1.30
N VAL A 137 19.49 -5.11 2.20
CA VAL A 137 20.93 -4.96 1.89
C VAL A 137 21.63 -6.27 1.57
N TYR A 138 21.02 -7.39 1.94
CA TYR A 138 21.63 -8.72 1.74
C TYR A 138 21.26 -9.35 0.41
N GLY A 139 20.13 -8.98 -0.16
CA GLY A 139 19.64 -9.52 -1.41
C GLY A 139 18.65 -8.58 -2.10
N PRO A 140 19.12 -7.38 -2.53
CA PRO A 140 18.24 -6.40 -3.16
C PRO A 140 17.71 -6.97 -4.48
N SER A 141 16.41 -7.23 -4.54
CA SER A 141 15.76 -7.90 -5.67
C SER A 141 14.74 -7.03 -6.42
N ILE A 142 14.31 -5.93 -5.83
CA ILE A 142 13.30 -5.04 -6.41
C ILE A 142 13.71 -4.49 -7.78
N PRO A 143 14.99 -4.07 -8.02
CA PRO A 143 15.38 -3.58 -9.34
C PRO A 143 15.17 -4.60 -10.46
N MET A 144 15.42 -5.88 -10.19
CA MET A 144 15.18 -6.97 -11.15
C MET A 144 13.67 -7.15 -11.40
N MET A 145 12.86 -7.15 -10.34
CA MET A 145 11.41 -7.35 -10.42
C MET A 145 10.65 -6.21 -11.13
N PHE A 146 11.32 -5.08 -11.37
CA PHE A 146 10.78 -3.93 -12.09
C PHE A 146 11.52 -3.63 -13.40
N ASP A 147 12.37 -4.53 -13.89
CA ASP A 147 13.16 -4.35 -15.12
C ASP A 147 13.98 -3.03 -15.12
N VAL A 148 14.59 -2.71 -13.98
CA VAL A 148 15.41 -1.49 -13.81
C VAL A 148 16.78 -1.76 -13.20
N ALA A 149 17.22 -3.02 -13.21
CA ALA A 149 18.49 -3.44 -12.59
C ALA A 149 19.72 -2.73 -13.19
N ASP A 150 19.69 -2.44 -14.48
CA ASP A 150 20.78 -1.76 -15.21
C ASP A 150 20.73 -0.23 -15.10
N ASN A 151 19.63 0.30 -14.57
CA ASN A 151 19.45 1.74 -14.41
C ASN A 151 20.27 2.25 -13.21
N ARG A 152 20.64 3.53 -13.26
CA ARG A 152 21.34 4.22 -12.15
C ARG A 152 20.58 5.49 -11.79
N PRO A 153 20.21 5.68 -10.50
CA PRO A 153 19.62 6.93 -10.03
C PRO A 153 20.50 8.12 -10.35
N GLN A 154 19.89 9.18 -10.83
CA GLN A 154 20.57 10.44 -11.13
C GLN A 154 20.47 11.40 -9.95
N SER A 155 21.34 12.42 -9.94
CA SER A 155 21.27 13.51 -9.00
C SER A 155 20.48 14.66 -9.60
N VAL A 156 19.54 15.22 -8.84
CA VAL A 156 18.75 16.39 -9.21
C VAL A 156 18.99 17.51 -8.21
N ALA A 157 19.21 18.74 -8.71
CA ALA A 157 19.36 19.91 -7.85
C ALA A 157 17.99 20.57 -7.61
N ILE A 158 17.59 20.67 -6.35
CA ILE A 158 16.34 21.31 -5.92
C ILE A 158 16.66 22.33 -4.83
N ASN A 159 16.31 23.60 -5.08
CA ASN A 159 16.60 24.69 -4.15
C ASN A 159 18.07 24.75 -3.71
N GLY A 160 19.01 24.47 -4.64
CA GLY A 160 20.45 24.50 -4.39
C GLY A 160 21.00 23.30 -3.63
N LYS A 161 20.19 22.29 -3.32
CA LYS A 161 20.61 21.02 -2.73
C LYS A 161 20.50 19.89 -3.74
N SER A 162 21.44 18.95 -3.67
CA SER A 162 21.46 17.75 -4.51
C SER A 162 20.69 16.63 -3.84
N PHE A 163 19.77 16.00 -4.60
CA PHE A 163 18.98 14.86 -4.17
C PHE A 163 19.12 13.69 -5.14
N ILE A 164 18.96 12.48 -4.66
CA ILE A 164 18.88 11.26 -5.47
C ILE A 164 17.47 11.21 -6.08
N GLN A 165 17.39 11.14 -7.41
CA GLN A 165 16.12 10.97 -8.10
C GLN A 165 15.75 9.49 -8.19
N PRO A 166 14.61 9.04 -7.64
CA PRO A 166 14.15 7.67 -7.81
C PRO A 166 13.95 7.31 -9.28
N ILE A 167 14.21 6.04 -9.61
CA ILE A 167 13.89 5.48 -10.92
C ILE A 167 12.40 5.17 -10.94
N GLU A 168 11.73 5.46 -12.05
CA GLU A 168 10.30 5.22 -12.18
C GLU A 168 10.04 4.14 -13.23
N ASN A 169 9.31 3.09 -12.85
CA ASN A 169 8.75 2.11 -13.78
C ASN A 169 7.39 1.62 -13.28
N TYR A 170 6.48 1.29 -14.20
CA TYR A 170 5.10 0.88 -13.92
C TYR A 170 4.34 1.81 -12.96
N GLY A 171 4.65 3.13 -12.97
CA GLY A 171 4.03 4.12 -12.10
C GLY A 171 4.50 4.08 -10.64
N VAL A 172 5.60 3.37 -10.35
CA VAL A 172 6.22 3.28 -9.03
C VAL A 172 7.59 3.96 -9.06
N LYS A 173 7.86 4.84 -8.09
CA LYS A 173 9.17 5.44 -7.85
C LYS A 173 10.01 4.50 -7.00
N ILE A 174 11.16 4.06 -7.51
CA ILE A 174 11.96 2.98 -6.93
C ILE A 174 13.33 3.48 -6.54
N LEU A 175 13.72 3.17 -5.31
CA LEU A 175 15.12 3.22 -4.87
C LEU A 175 15.49 1.89 -4.22
N SER A 176 16.69 1.43 -4.49
CA SER A 176 17.27 0.22 -3.92
C SER A 176 18.74 0.44 -3.62
N ILE A 177 19.18 -0.17 -2.55
CA ILE A 177 20.63 -0.26 -2.28
C ILE A 177 21.35 -0.99 -3.43
N GLY A 178 20.64 -1.86 -4.15
CA GLY A 178 21.16 -2.59 -5.30
C GLY A 178 21.63 -1.71 -6.46
N PHE A 179 21.10 -0.49 -6.60
CA PHE A 179 21.56 0.46 -7.63
C PHE A 179 22.99 0.98 -7.39
N PHE A 180 23.48 0.88 -6.16
CA PHE A 180 24.80 1.39 -5.73
C PHE A 180 25.83 0.29 -5.48
N THR A 181 25.44 -0.96 -5.71
CA THR A 181 26.29 -2.12 -5.56
C THR A 181 26.55 -2.76 -6.93
N ASN A 182 27.75 -3.29 -7.14
CA ASN A 182 28.03 -4.10 -8.32
C ASN A 182 27.56 -5.54 -8.07
N ALA A 183 26.75 -6.08 -8.97
CA ALA A 183 26.23 -7.46 -8.88
C ALA A 183 27.36 -8.51 -8.76
N ASN A 184 28.56 -8.20 -9.28
CA ASN A 184 29.72 -9.08 -9.29
C ASN A 184 30.67 -8.87 -8.09
N GLN A 185 30.37 -7.96 -7.16
CA GLN A 185 31.18 -7.70 -5.98
C GLN A 185 30.38 -8.00 -4.71
N ALA A 186 30.90 -8.91 -3.90
CA ALA A 186 30.36 -9.14 -2.57
C ALA A 186 30.64 -7.91 -1.70
N VAL A 187 29.64 -7.09 -1.45
CA VAL A 187 29.73 -6.00 -0.48
C VAL A 187 29.42 -6.54 0.90
N ILE A 188 30.39 -6.48 1.80
CA ILE A 188 30.19 -6.88 3.19
C ILE A 188 29.51 -5.72 3.93
N TRP A 189 28.20 -5.77 4.03
CA TRP A 189 27.43 -4.79 4.79
C TRP A 189 27.60 -5.03 6.30
N ARG A 190 28.21 -4.08 6.98
CA ARG A 190 28.18 -4.02 8.45
C ARG A 190 27.01 -3.16 8.88
N GLY A 191 26.32 -3.51 9.98
CA GLY A 191 25.12 -2.82 10.45
C GLY A 191 25.15 -1.29 10.35
N PRO A 192 26.18 -0.59 10.90
CA PRO A 192 26.27 0.87 10.81
C PRO A 192 26.40 1.41 9.38
N MET A 193 27.07 0.68 8.48
CA MET A 193 27.20 1.08 7.07
C MET A 193 25.89 0.95 6.34
N ALA A 194 25.18 -0.16 6.55
CA ALA A 194 23.86 -0.39 5.98
C ALA A 194 22.85 0.67 6.44
N SER A 195 22.80 0.93 7.74
CA SER A 195 21.92 1.97 8.31
C SER A 195 22.22 3.36 7.76
N LYS A 196 23.50 3.71 7.59
CA LYS A 196 23.91 5.00 7.00
C LYS A 196 23.46 5.11 5.54
N ALA A 197 23.70 4.07 4.73
CA ALA A 197 23.30 4.05 3.32
C ALA A 197 21.78 4.14 3.17
N LEU A 198 21.02 3.40 3.97
CA LEU A 198 19.56 3.47 3.97
C LEU A 198 19.06 4.84 4.39
N ASN A 199 19.64 5.47 5.42
CA ASN A 199 19.30 6.83 5.80
C ASN A 199 19.54 7.84 4.66
N GLN A 200 20.62 7.68 3.88
CA GLN A 200 20.84 8.51 2.70
C GLN A 200 19.74 8.29 1.64
N LEU A 201 19.40 7.04 1.32
CA LEU A 201 18.33 6.73 0.37
C LEU A 201 16.97 7.24 0.82
N ILE A 202 16.73 7.32 2.11
CA ILE A 202 15.48 7.81 2.68
C ILE A 202 15.41 9.34 2.63
N PHE A 203 16.44 10.03 3.15
CA PHE A 203 16.37 11.48 3.43
C PHE A 203 17.05 12.36 2.37
N GLU A 204 17.97 11.80 1.57
CA GLU A 204 18.66 12.54 0.51
C GLU A 204 18.06 12.25 -0.87
N SER A 205 16.84 11.71 -0.92
CA SER A 205 16.12 11.40 -2.16
C SER A 205 14.93 12.32 -2.36
N TYR A 206 14.66 12.63 -3.64
CA TYR A 206 13.51 13.43 -4.03
C TYR A 206 12.31 12.55 -4.36
N TRP A 207 11.57 12.15 -3.35
CA TRP A 207 10.35 11.36 -3.52
C TRP A 207 9.19 12.15 -4.11
N GLY A 208 9.12 13.48 -3.85
CA GLY A 208 7.97 14.32 -4.17
C GLY A 208 6.74 13.93 -3.33
N GLU A 209 5.55 14.15 -3.89
CA GLU A 209 4.32 13.74 -3.21
C GLU A 209 4.04 12.25 -3.46
N LEU A 210 3.80 11.50 -2.39
CA LEU A 210 3.42 10.09 -2.39
C LEU A 210 2.24 9.85 -1.44
N ASP A 211 1.28 9.04 -1.89
CA ASP A 211 0.24 8.51 -1.03
C ASP A 211 0.78 7.37 -0.17
N PHE A 212 1.68 6.56 -0.76
CA PHE A 212 2.32 5.42 -0.10
C PHE A 212 3.82 5.35 -0.41
N LEU A 213 4.63 5.15 0.62
CA LEU A 213 5.99 4.67 0.50
C LEU A 213 6.06 3.28 1.12
N LEU A 214 6.29 2.24 0.30
CA LEU A 214 6.54 0.90 0.76
C LEU A 214 8.03 0.71 1.05
N ILE A 215 8.36 0.04 2.14
CA ILE A 215 9.73 -0.30 2.50
C ILE A 215 9.85 -1.81 2.55
N ASP A 216 10.58 -2.40 1.62
CA ASP A 216 10.92 -3.83 1.61
C ASP A 216 12.07 -4.07 2.59
N LEU A 217 11.74 -4.52 3.81
CA LEU A 217 12.72 -4.73 4.87
C LEU A 217 13.57 -5.99 4.64
N PRO A 218 14.78 -6.09 5.18
CA PRO A 218 15.51 -7.35 5.22
C PRO A 218 14.69 -8.44 5.92
N PRO A 219 14.98 -9.73 5.71
CA PRO A 219 14.33 -10.79 6.49
C PRO A 219 14.82 -10.81 7.94
N GLY A 220 13.95 -11.25 8.84
CA GLY A 220 14.25 -11.34 10.27
C GLY A 220 13.85 -10.13 11.10
N THR A 221 14.53 -9.89 12.21
CA THR A 221 14.20 -8.86 13.22
C THR A 221 15.48 -8.19 13.76
N GLY A 222 16.42 -7.87 12.90
CA GLY A 222 17.73 -7.33 13.29
C GLY A 222 17.80 -5.81 13.40
N ASP A 223 19.02 -5.29 13.65
CA ASP A 223 19.29 -3.86 13.91
C ASP A 223 18.84 -2.92 12.78
N ILE A 224 18.82 -3.39 11.54
CA ILE A 224 18.38 -2.58 10.39
C ILE A 224 16.90 -2.21 10.53
N HIS A 225 16.05 -3.14 11.01
CA HIS A 225 14.64 -2.87 11.27
C HIS A 225 14.49 -1.75 12.30
N LEU A 226 15.21 -1.85 13.42
CA LEU A 226 15.21 -0.83 14.47
C LEU A 226 15.67 0.52 13.93
N SER A 227 16.74 0.55 13.14
CA SER A 227 17.27 1.78 12.55
C SER A 227 16.24 2.49 11.65
N ILE A 228 15.52 1.73 10.81
CA ILE A 228 14.49 2.29 9.92
C ILE A 228 13.29 2.80 10.73
N MET A 229 12.82 2.02 11.71
CA MET A 229 11.69 2.40 12.56
C MET A 229 11.99 3.62 13.43
N GLN A 230 13.26 3.82 13.82
CA GLN A 230 13.70 5.03 14.53
C GLN A 230 13.82 6.25 13.63
N ALA A 231 14.16 6.03 12.36
CA ALA A 231 14.34 7.11 11.40
C ALA A 231 13.02 7.65 10.84
N LEU A 232 11.99 6.81 10.74
CA LEU A 232 10.76 7.08 10.02
C LEU A 232 9.51 6.93 10.88
N PRO A 233 8.50 7.78 10.67
CA PRO A 233 7.16 7.62 11.24
C PRO A 233 6.38 6.55 10.46
N ILE A 234 6.65 5.27 10.73
CA ILE A 234 6.00 4.15 10.03
C ILE A 234 4.50 4.13 10.35
N THR A 235 3.66 4.22 9.32
CA THR A 235 2.20 4.17 9.46
C THR A 235 1.74 2.80 9.94
N GLY A 236 2.37 1.74 9.41
CA GLY A 236 2.10 0.38 9.87
C GLY A 236 2.94 -0.65 9.13
N ALA A 237 2.87 -1.89 9.60
CA ALA A 237 3.63 -3.01 9.07
C ALA A 237 2.73 -4.08 8.46
N VAL A 238 3.12 -4.60 7.30
CA VAL A 238 2.56 -5.81 6.68
C VAL A 238 3.55 -6.95 6.89
N VAL A 239 3.10 -8.07 7.44
CA VAL A 239 3.95 -9.24 7.71
C VAL A 239 3.64 -10.34 6.72
N VAL A 240 4.65 -10.77 5.95
CA VAL A 240 4.53 -11.84 4.95
C VAL A 240 5.05 -13.15 5.54
N SER A 241 4.26 -14.21 5.41
CA SER A 241 4.63 -15.57 5.81
C SER A 241 4.11 -16.60 4.81
N THR A 242 4.59 -17.83 4.93
CA THR A 242 4.01 -19.02 4.29
C THR A 242 3.26 -19.84 5.34
N PRO A 243 2.38 -20.82 4.96
CA PRO A 243 1.66 -21.65 5.91
C PRO A 243 2.53 -22.58 6.76
N GLN A 244 3.83 -22.71 6.46
CA GLN A 244 4.76 -23.60 7.17
C GLN A 244 4.93 -23.20 8.63
N ARG A 245 4.84 -24.14 9.56
CA ARG A 245 4.96 -23.91 11.01
C ARG A 245 6.23 -23.14 11.41
N ILE A 246 7.35 -23.41 10.76
CA ILE A 246 8.63 -22.70 11.02
C ILE A 246 8.50 -21.23 10.60
N ALA A 247 7.97 -20.92 9.41
CA ALA A 247 7.77 -19.56 8.94
C ALA A 247 6.77 -18.80 9.84
N LEU A 248 5.73 -19.47 10.31
CA LEU A 248 4.74 -18.88 11.23
C LEU A 248 5.34 -18.54 12.60
N ALA A 249 6.25 -19.39 13.12
CA ALA A 249 6.95 -19.09 14.36
C ALA A 249 7.80 -17.82 14.26
N ASP A 250 8.47 -17.63 13.11
CA ASP A 250 9.26 -16.44 12.85
C ASP A 250 8.39 -15.21 12.56
N ALA A 251 7.26 -15.38 11.85
CA ALA A 251 6.28 -14.30 11.65
C ALA A 251 5.68 -13.81 12.98
N ARG A 252 5.41 -14.72 13.92
CA ARG A 252 4.97 -14.37 15.29
C ARG A 252 6.00 -13.47 15.99
N ARG A 253 7.30 -13.75 15.85
CA ARG A 253 8.38 -12.89 16.39
C ARG A 253 8.41 -11.53 15.69
N GLY A 254 8.20 -11.48 14.37
CA GLY A 254 8.10 -10.23 13.62
C GLY A 254 6.95 -9.36 14.10
N VAL A 255 5.75 -9.92 14.28
CA VAL A 255 4.60 -9.20 14.85
C VAL A 255 4.90 -8.72 16.27
N ALA A 256 5.50 -9.57 17.10
CA ALA A 256 5.87 -9.22 18.47
C ALA A 256 6.87 -8.05 18.51
N MET A 257 7.83 -8.01 17.58
CA MET A 257 8.79 -6.91 17.46
C MET A 257 8.06 -5.58 17.22
N PHE A 258 7.13 -5.52 16.26
CA PHE A 258 6.38 -4.29 15.97
C PHE A 258 5.50 -3.84 17.13
N LYS A 259 5.00 -4.78 17.95
CA LYS A 259 4.16 -4.49 19.12
C LYS A 259 4.95 -4.12 20.40
N GLN A 260 6.29 -4.16 20.39
CA GLN A 260 7.08 -3.75 21.57
C GLN A 260 6.81 -2.28 21.91
N GLU A 261 6.73 -1.94 23.19
CA GLU A 261 6.41 -0.60 23.68
C GLU A 261 7.34 0.50 23.13
N ASN A 262 8.62 0.15 22.96
CA ASN A 262 9.64 1.05 22.42
C ASN A 262 9.61 1.17 20.87
N ILE A 263 8.82 0.37 20.18
CA ILE A 263 8.64 0.38 18.72
C ILE A 263 7.24 0.85 18.36
N ASN A 264 6.23 0.22 18.92
CA ASN A 264 4.81 0.57 18.82
C ASN A 264 4.32 0.91 17.40
N VAL A 265 4.74 0.08 16.41
CA VAL A 265 4.28 0.19 15.03
C VAL A 265 3.04 -0.69 14.86
N PRO A 266 1.90 -0.13 14.42
CA PRO A 266 0.69 -0.90 14.17
C PRO A 266 0.93 -1.97 13.11
N VAL A 267 0.45 -3.20 13.36
CA VAL A 267 0.47 -4.27 12.37
C VAL A 267 -0.81 -4.19 11.55
N LEU A 268 -0.70 -3.76 10.29
CA LEU A 268 -1.81 -3.66 9.34
C LEU A 268 -2.40 -5.03 8.99
N GLY A 269 -1.57 -6.07 9.06
CA GLY A 269 -2.03 -7.45 8.94
C GLY A 269 -0.95 -8.41 8.45
N ILE A 270 -1.38 -9.67 8.29
CA ILE A 270 -0.54 -10.79 7.84
C ILE A 270 -1.02 -11.25 6.46
N VAL A 271 -0.07 -11.50 5.56
CA VAL A 271 -0.28 -12.09 4.22
C VAL A 271 0.21 -13.53 4.23
N GLU A 272 -0.62 -14.46 3.78
CA GLU A 272 -0.21 -15.84 3.52
C GLU A 272 0.23 -15.98 2.06
N ASN A 273 1.54 -16.00 1.82
CA ASN A 273 2.10 -16.26 0.51
C ASN A 273 2.33 -17.76 0.31
N MET A 274 2.30 -18.23 -0.95
CA MET A 274 2.41 -19.65 -1.30
C MET A 274 1.33 -20.49 -0.58
N ALA A 275 0.14 -19.93 -0.43
CA ALA A 275 -0.94 -20.52 0.35
C ALA A 275 -1.44 -21.86 -0.22
N TYR A 276 -1.53 -21.94 -1.52
CA TYR A 276 -1.94 -23.14 -2.26
C TYR A 276 -1.37 -23.14 -3.69
N PHE A 277 -1.25 -24.32 -4.25
CA PHE A 277 -0.93 -24.53 -5.66
C PHE A 277 -2.20 -24.94 -6.43
N THR A 278 -2.40 -24.38 -7.61
CA THR A 278 -3.46 -24.75 -8.55
C THR A 278 -2.81 -25.10 -9.88
N PRO A 279 -2.86 -26.36 -10.33
CA PRO A 279 -2.40 -26.75 -11.66
C PRO A 279 -3.24 -26.12 -12.77
N GLU A 280 -2.65 -25.80 -13.90
CA GLU A 280 -3.38 -25.24 -15.05
C GLU A 280 -4.44 -26.21 -15.58
N GLU A 281 -4.17 -27.51 -15.55
CA GLU A 281 -5.06 -28.59 -15.99
C GLU A 281 -6.27 -28.77 -15.05
N LEU A 282 -6.15 -28.34 -13.79
CA LEU A 282 -7.16 -28.47 -12.76
C LEU A 282 -7.42 -27.14 -12.05
N PRO A 283 -7.95 -26.11 -12.74
CA PRO A 283 -8.02 -24.74 -12.23
C PRO A 283 -8.92 -24.56 -10.98
N ASN A 284 -9.77 -25.53 -10.70
CA ASN A 284 -10.65 -25.54 -9.52
C ASN A 284 -10.07 -26.26 -8.31
N ASN A 285 -8.90 -26.93 -8.46
CA ASN A 285 -8.28 -27.72 -7.41
C ASN A 285 -7.20 -26.91 -6.69
N LYS A 286 -7.23 -26.92 -5.37
CA LYS A 286 -6.20 -26.29 -4.53
C LYS A 286 -5.41 -27.36 -3.78
N TYR A 287 -4.10 -27.36 -3.93
CA TYR A 287 -3.17 -28.23 -3.24
C TYR A 287 -2.38 -27.43 -2.21
N TYR A 288 -2.51 -27.77 -0.95
CA TYR A 288 -1.88 -27.05 0.18
C TYR A 288 -0.51 -27.62 0.50
N ILE A 289 0.47 -27.39 -0.39
CA ILE A 289 1.82 -27.99 -0.32
C ILE A 289 2.53 -27.63 0.99
N PHE A 290 2.38 -26.39 1.44
CA PHE A 290 3.05 -25.88 2.66
C PHE A 290 2.16 -25.86 3.90
N GLY A 291 0.94 -26.38 3.85
CA GLY A 291 -0.05 -26.30 4.90
C GLY A 291 -1.24 -25.43 4.49
N LYS A 292 -2.26 -25.42 5.33
CA LYS A 292 -3.52 -24.72 5.05
C LYS A 292 -3.84 -23.71 6.14
N GLU A 293 -4.16 -22.48 5.75
CA GLU A 293 -4.65 -21.39 6.61
C GLU A 293 -3.72 -21.07 7.82
N GLY A 294 -2.41 -21.35 7.69
CA GLY A 294 -1.48 -21.18 8.80
C GLY A 294 -1.32 -19.74 9.23
N ALA A 295 -1.12 -18.81 8.29
CA ALA A 295 -0.99 -17.40 8.59
C ALA A 295 -2.34 -16.75 8.94
N LYS A 296 -3.45 -17.25 8.40
CA LYS A 296 -4.80 -16.83 8.76
C LYS A 296 -5.10 -17.15 10.23
N ASN A 297 -4.79 -18.38 10.68
CA ASN A 297 -4.94 -18.78 12.07
C ASN A 297 -4.00 -17.97 12.98
N LEU A 298 -2.76 -17.73 12.54
CA LEU A 298 -1.81 -16.88 13.27
C LEU A 298 -2.32 -15.45 13.43
N ALA A 299 -2.94 -14.88 12.39
CA ALA A 299 -3.52 -13.54 12.45
C ALA A 299 -4.64 -13.46 13.51
N ALA A 300 -5.52 -14.48 13.54
CA ALA A 300 -6.56 -14.59 14.56
C ALA A 300 -5.98 -14.72 15.98
N ASP A 301 -4.98 -15.60 16.18
CA ASP A 301 -4.29 -15.78 17.47
C ASP A 301 -3.65 -14.49 18.00
N LEU A 302 -3.11 -13.65 17.09
CA LEU A 302 -2.40 -12.43 17.43
C LEU A 302 -3.32 -11.20 17.48
N ASN A 303 -4.61 -11.38 17.15
CA ASN A 303 -5.58 -10.32 17.00
C ASN A 303 -5.07 -9.19 16.07
N VAL A 304 -4.67 -9.60 14.85
CA VAL A 304 -4.28 -8.69 13.76
C VAL A 304 -5.05 -9.07 12.49
N PRO A 305 -5.29 -8.14 11.56
CA PRO A 305 -5.98 -8.43 10.32
C PRO A 305 -5.29 -9.53 9.49
N PHE A 306 -6.08 -10.32 8.78
CA PHE A 306 -5.60 -11.21 7.73
C PHE A 306 -5.85 -10.55 6.38
N LEU A 307 -4.78 -10.25 5.63
CA LEU A 307 -4.86 -9.44 4.40
C LEU A 307 -5.12 -10.27 3.13
N GLY A 308 -4.97 -11.59 3.22
CA GLY A 308 -5.29 -12.48 2.11
C GLY A 308 -4.24 -13.54 1.82
N GLU A 309 -4.56 -14.35 0.80
CA GLU A 309 -3.78 -15.49 0.34
C GLU A 309 -3.24 -15.23 -1.07
N ILE A 310 -1.97 -15.49 -1.27
CA ILE A 310 -1.33 -15.46 -2.60
C ILE A 310 -1.00 -16.89 -3.01
N PRO A 311 -1.44 -17.35 -4.20
CA PRO A 311 -1.17 -18.71 -4.66
C PRO A 311 0.30 -18.92 -5.00
N LEU A 312 0.74 -20.17 -4.94
CA LEU A 312 2.01 -20.61 -5.51
C LEU A 312 1.76 -21.03 -6.96
N VAL A 313 2.14 -20.19 -7.92
CA VAL A 313 1.98 -20.47 -9.35
C VAL A 313 3.22 -20.06 -10.13
N GLN A 314 3.51 -20.78 -11.21
CA GLN A 314 4.68 -20.56 -12.06
C GLN A 314 4.72 -19.13 -12.63
N GLY A 315 3.57 -18.60 -13.05
CA GLY A 315 3.48 -17.26 -13.63
C GLY A 315 3.90 -16.12 -12.70
N ILE A 316 3.85 -16.29 -11.36
CA ILE A 316 4.39 -15.29 -10.41
C ILE A 316 5.92 -15.26 -10.49
N ARG A 317 6.57 -16.45 -10.56
CA ARG A 317 8.02 -16.54 -10.70
C ARG A 317 8.47 -15.96 -12.05
N GLU A 318 7.86 -16.40 -13.14
CA GLU A 318 8.19 -15.93 -14.49
C GLU A 318 8.04 -14.42 -14.62
N ALA A 319 6.95 -13.86 -14.16
CA ALA A 319 6.74 -12.41 -14.15
C ALA A 319 7.82 -11.67 -13.36
N SER A 320 8.24 -12.21 -12.22
CA SER A 320 9.33 -11.64 -11.41
C SER A 320 10.68 -11.72 -12.12
N ASP A 321 10.97 -12.83 -12.82
CA ASP A 321 12.20 -13.05 -13.56
C ASP A 321 12.27 -12.14 -14.82
N GLU A 322 11.12 -11.85 -15.44
CA GLU A 322 10.97 -10.93 -16.57
C GLU A 322 10.92 -9.44 -16.17
N GLY A 323 10.98 -9.14 -14.88
CA GLY A 323 10.93 -7.76 -14.39
C GLY A 323 9.55 -7.10 -14.52
N ARG A 324 8.48 -7.86 -14.64
CA ARG A 324 7.11 -7.37 -14.79
C ARG A 324 6.22 -7.85 -13.65
N PRO A 325 5.85 -7.01 -12.68
CA PRO A 325 4.98 -7.42 -11.59
C PRO A 325 3.70 -8.13 -12.06
N THR A 326 3.40 -9.28 -11.46
CA THR A 326 2.29 -10.17 -11.85
C THR A 326 0.92 -9.47 -11.86
N VAL A 327 0.72 -8.51 -10.96
CA VAL A 327 -0.54 -7.75 -10.85
C VAL A 327 -0.87 -6.95 -12.12
N LEU A 328 0.10 -6.76 -13.02
CA LEU A 328 -0.08 -6.09 -14.32
C LEU A 328 -0.66 -7.02 -15.39
N GLN A 329 -0.74 -8.33 -15.13
CA GLN A 329 -1.34 -9.33 -16.01
C GLN A 329 -2.85 -9.39 -15.74
N ASP A 330 -3.63 -8.56 -16.47
CA ASP A 330 -5.07 -8.51 -16.28
C ASP A 330 -5.77 -9.87 -16.54
N GLY A 331 -6.80 -10.15 -15.76
CA GLY A 331 -7.63 -11.34 -15.91
C GLY A 331 -7.09 -12.61 -15.28
N THR A 332 -5.88 -12.62 -14.74
CA THR A 332 -5.31 -13.82 -14.10
C THR A 332 -5.72 -13.93 -12.62
N PRO A 333 -5.93 -15.15 -12.09
CA PRO A 333 -6.25 -15.35 -10.66
C PRO A 333 -5.20 -14.76 -9.72
N GLN A 334 -3.90 -14.91 -10.06
CA GLN A 334 -2.80 -14.37 -9.28
C GLN A 334 -2.76 -12.84 -9.26
N ALA A 335 -3.05 -12.18 -10.38
CA ALA A 335 -3.18 -10.72 -10.42
C ALA A 335 -4.35 -10.23 -9.56
N ASN A 336 -5.47 -10.97 -9.57
CA ASN A 336 -6.62 -10.66 -8.73
C ASN A 336 -6.28 -10.82 -7.24
N ALA A 337 -5.50 -11.85 -6.85
CA ALA A 337 -5.05 -12.04 -5.47
C ALA A 337 -4.23 -10.83 -4.98
N PHE A 338 -3.28 -10.33 -5.78
CA PHE A 338 -2.51 -9.14 -5.43
C PHE A 338 -3.35 -7.85 -5.42
N ARG A 339 -4.34 -7.74 -6.31
CA ARG A 339 -5.28 -6.61 -6.28
C ARG A 339 -6.13 -6.60 -5.01
N THR A 340 -6.65 -7.75 -4.61
CA THR A 340 -7.41 -7.91 -3.35
C THR A 340 -6.52 -7.57 -2.16
N LEU A 341 -5.26 -8.06 -2.14
CA LEU A 341 -4.30 -7.71 -1.10
C LEU A 341 -4.12 -6.18 -0.99
N ALA A 342 -3.94 -5.48 -2.11
CA ALA A 342 -3.77 -4.03 -2.11
C ALA A 342 -5.01 -3.31 -1.56
N GLN A 343 -6.21 -3.78 -1.88
CA GLN A 343 -7.46 -3.24 -1.34
C GLN A 343 -7.57 -3.42 0.17
N GLU A 344 -7.21 -4.60 0.70
CA GLU A 344 -7.22 -4.86 2.14
C GLU A 344 -6.14 -4.05 2.87
N VAL A 345 -4.97 -3.84 2.27
CA VAL A 345 -3.93 -2.96 2.83
C VAL A 345 -4.44 -1.51 2.91
N VAL A 346 -5.04 -0.98 1.83
CA VAL A 346 -5.62 0.37 1.84
C VAL A 346 -6.67 0.50 2.93
N LYS A 347 -7.58 -0.47 3.05
CA LYS A 347 -8.60 -0.49 4.09
C LYS A 347 -8.00 -0.47 5.49
N SER A 348 -6.98 -1.30 5.75
CA SER A 348 -6.30 -1.35 7.05
C SER A 348 -5.57 -0.05 7.36
N VAL A 349 -5.02 0.65 6.35
CA VAL A 349 -4.39 1.98 6.53
C VAL A 349 -5.45 3.02 6.88
N VAL A 350 -6.60 3.02 6.21
CA VAL A 350 -7.71 3.94 6.50
C VAL A 350 -8.21 3.72 7.93
N GLU A 351 -8.53 2.48 8.32
CA GLU A 351 -8.95 2.15 9.69
C GLU A 351 -7.92 2.58 10.74
N ARG A 352 -6.63 2.35 10.45
CA ARG A 352 -5.54 2.79 11.33
C ARG A 352 -5.52 4.30 11.48
N ASN A 353 -5.64 5.05 10.38
CA ASN A 353 -5.55 6.52 10.40
C ASN A 353 -6.78 7.17 11.06
N GLU A 354 -7.93 6.50 11.05
CA GLU A 354 -9.14 6.94 11.74
C GLU A 354 -9.09 6.64 13.26
N THR A 355 -8.44 5.55 13.67
CA THR A 355 -8.50 5.03 15.04
C THR A 355 -7.28 5.34 15.88
N LEU A 356 -6.13 5.62 15.27
CA LEU A 356 -4.86 5.86 15.96
C LEU A 356 -4.33 7.26 15.66
N PRO A 357 -3.55 7.85 16.60
CA PRO A 357 -2.90 9.14 16.35
C PRO A 357 -1.90 9.03 15.18
N PRO A 358 -1.49 10.19 14.62
CA PRO A 358 -0.44 10.26 13.60
C PRO A 358 0.80 9.50 14.04
N SER A 359 1.46 8.84 13.08
CA SER A 359 2.68 8.08 13.35
C SER A 359 3.83 9.00 13.74
N GLU A 360 4.62 8.62 14.74
CA GLU A 360 5.79 9.35 15.18
C GLU A 360 7.04 8.49 15.01
N ALA A 361 8.18 9.11 14.67
CA ALA A 361 9.46 8.43 14.69
C ALA A 361 9.88 8.15 16.14
N ILE A 362 10.32 6.93 16.42
CA ILE A 362 10.60 6.46 17.77
C ILE A 362 11.83 7.17 18.34
N ARG A 363 11.71 7.76 19.52
CA ARG A 363 12.84 8.26 20.29
C ARG A 363 13.22 7.21 21.32
N ILE A 364 14.32 6.48 21.11
CA ILE A 364 14.93 5.68 22.18
C ILE A 364 15.69 6.66 23.08
N THR A 365 15.11 6.99 24.22
CA THR A 365 15.87 7.59 25.31
C THR A 365 16.67 6.48 25.96
N ASN A 366 17.98 6.47 25.75
CA ASN A 366 18.91 5.64 26.52
C ASN A 366 18.89 6.08 27.99
N THR A 367 17.92 5.61 28.74
CA THR A 367 17.88 5.69 30.20
C THR A 367 18.21 4.32 30.78
N ALA A 368 19.43 3.86 30.54
CA ALA A 368 20.10 2.89 31.38
C ALA A 368 21.49 3.43 31.68
N GLY A 369 21.53 4.45 32.53
CA GLY A 369 22.73 4.78 33.26
C GLY A 369 23.08 3.58 34.13
N CYS A 370 24.14 2.87 33.80
CA CYS A 370 24.86 2.06 34.76
C CYS A 370 25.32 2.99 35.87
N SER A 371 24.60 3.01 36.99
CA SER A 371 25.17 3.45 38.25
C SER A 371 26.17 2.37 38.65
N SER A 372 27.46 2.63 38.37
CA SER A 372 28.57 1.96 39.03
C SER A 372 28.56 2.36 40.49
N ASN A 373 28.30 1.40 41.36
CA ASN A 373 28.83 1.36 42.72
C ASN A 373 29.92 0.30 42.77
#